data_9b061a9c962f8a770ccca4b443006049
#
_entry.id   9b061a9c962f8a770ccca4b443006049
#
_cell.length_a   1.000
_cell.length_b   1.000
_cell.length_c   1.000
_cell.angle_alpha   90.00
_cell.angle_beta   90.00
_cell.angle_gamma   90.00
#
_symmetry.space_group_name_H-M   'P 1'
#
loop_
_entity.id
_entity.type
_entity.pdbx_description
1 polymer ?
#
loop_
_entity_poly.entity_id
_entity_poly.type
_entity_poly.pdbx_seq_one_letter_code
_entity_poly.pdbx_strand_id
1 'polypeptide(L)'
;MNRLLFSLLFSLMALTAFSQRIEGTITDARTGERLAFANVYYERGATTQSNINGDYFIEFKQRKLTVSLVGYKTQTFRLTAARRLDIRLEPSSENELGEVVVKGRKDRYSRKNNPAVDLMRKVIAAKKESDLRLHDYYSYDKYSKLTFALNNVSDKMFTEGILKRFSVLQDNVETCNETGKRILPVSIDETVSQEIYRRQPRSEKSIVQGKQTTGFNTLFNTGDLLTEVLNDCFADVNIYEDNIRLLKLQFISPLGGNTAINFYRYFIVDTLDMNGEKTIELNFTPNNPQDVGFSGALYIAADSTYRVVKADLTLPKKSDVNYVDNMRIIQDFKRLESGEQFLVRDDMIVEMQVVSFVQALMVRRITENSNLSFTALPDKTFKFRGDKMTAANATIRPAEFWRQYRANDPMSESEERMQEIMGQVGQVKGFRGILWVAKAFIENFVETTTDPKKGSKFDVGPVNTTFSYNFVDGFRLRAGGQTTANLNPHLFFRGYV
;
A
#
# COMPACT_ATOMS: atom_id res chain seq x y z
N MET A 1 -6.61 -24.41 -48.09
CA MET A 1 -5.55 -25.10 -47.33
C MET A 1 -4.62 -24.11 -46.58
N ASN A 2 -4.20 -23.00 -47.19
CA ASN A 2 -3.29 -22.06 -46.53
C ASN A 2 -3.88 -21.23 -45.39
N ARG A 3 -5.17 -20.96 -45.37
CA ARG A 3 -5.82 -20.19 -44.28
C ARG A 3 -5.97 -20.98 -42.98
N LEU A 4 -6.21 -22.29 -43.08
CA LEU A 4 -6.27 -23.18 -41.91
C LEU A 4 -4.89 -23.43 -41.31
N LEU A 5 -3.85 -23.53 -42.12
CA LEU A 5 -2.46 -23.65 -41.64
C LEU A 5 -1.99 -22.37 -40.91
N PHE A 6 -2.35 -21.18 -41.42
CA PHE A 6 -2.04 -19.90 -40.77
C PHE A 6 -2.79 -19.72 -39.46
N SER A 7 -4.06 -20.12 -39.38
CA SER A 7 -4.85 -20.11 -38.17
C SER A 7 -4.31 -21.08 -37.11
N LEU A 8 -3.85 -22.25 -37.52
CA LEU A 8 -3.23 -23.26 -36.65
C LEU A 8 -1.87 -22.79 -36.14
N LEU A 9 -1.05 -22.12 -36.98
CA LEU A 9 0.22 -21.56 -36.60
C LEU A 9 0.08 -20.37 -35.62
N PHE A 10 -0.94 -19.54 -35.84
CA PHE A 10 -1.25 -18.40 -34.94
C PHE A 10 -1.79 -18.89 -33.60
N SER A 11 -2.60 -19.98 -33.60
CA SER A 11 -3.08 -20.62 -32.38
C SER A 11 -1.96 -21.29 -31.59
N LEU A 12 -0.92 -21.83 -32.27
CA LEU A 12 0.24 -22.41 -31.61
C LEU A 12 1.18 -21.34 -31.02
N MET A 13 1.26 -20.16 -31.62
CA MET A 13 2.03 -19.01 -31.08
C MET A 13 1.39 -18.38 -29.85
N ALA A 14 0.06 -18.43 -29.71
CA ALA A 14 -0.67 -17.92 -28.54
C ALA A 14 -0.49 -18.78 -27.28
N LEU A 15 0.04 -19.99 -27.39
CA LEU A 15 0.27 -20.91 -26.27
C LEU A 15 1.60 -20.70 -25.52
N THR A 16 2.45 -19.78 -25.94
CA THR A 16 3.80 -19.60 -25.35
C THR A 16 3.96 -18.38 -24.44
N ALA A 17 2.91 -17.61 -24.19
CA ALA A 17 2.98 -16.37 -23.40
C ALA A 17 2.49 -16.51 -21.95
N PHE A 18 2.52 -17.70 -21.36
CA PHE A 18 2.38 -17.82 -19.92
C PHE A 18 3.75 -17.56 -19.27
N SER A 19 3.94 -16.38 -18.74
CA SER A 19 5.05 -16.11 -17.80
C SER A 19 4.94 -17.15 -16.67
N GLN A 20 5.89 -18.10 -16.66
CA GLN A 20 5.93 -19.12 -15.61
C GLN A 20 6.40 -18.44 -14.34
N ARG A 21 5.52 -18.41 -13.34
CA ARG A 21 5.78 -17.87 -12.02
C ARG A 21 6.16 -19.01 -11.08
N ILE A 22 7.15 -18.76 -10.24
CA ILE A 22 7.54 -19.66 -9.15
C ILE A 22 7.10 -19.00 -7.86
N GLU A 23 6.44 -19.78 -7.02
CA GLU A 23 6.02 -19.40 -5.68
C GLU A 23 6.44 -20.46 -4.67
N GLY A 24 6.51 -20.11 -3.41
CA GLY A 24 6.84 -21.06 -2.34
C GLY A 24 6.98 -20.37 -1.01
N THR A 25 7.32 -21.15 -0.01
CA THR A 25 7.52 -20.70 1.39
C THR A 25 8.97 -20.93 1.80
N ILE A 26 9.57 -19.96 2.49
CA ILE A 26 10.92 -20.07 3.03
C ILE A 26 10.81 -20.30 4.54
N THR A 27 11.45 -21.37 5.02
CA THR A 27 11.43 -21.78 6.42
C THR A 27 12.84 -22.06 6.95
N ASP A 28 13.03 -21.94 8.25
CA ASP A 28 14.22 -22.41 8.96
C ASP A 28 14.26 -23.94 8.90
N ALA A 29 15.38 -24.50 8.46
CA ALA A 29 15.53 -25.96 8.30
C ALA A 29 15.51 -26.71 9.62
N ARG A 30 15.85 -26.06 10.75
CA ARG A 30 15.94 -26.66 12.08
C ARG A 30 14.65 -26.50 12.88
N THR A 31 14.04 -25.30 12.84
CA THR A 31 12.86 -25.00 13.67
C THR A 31 11.55 -25.14 12.92
N GLY A 32 11.58 -25.10 11.57
CA GLY A 32 10.40 -25.03 10.72
C GLY A 32 9.71 -23.66 10.75
N GLU A 33 10.27 -22.68 11.44
CA GLU A 33 9.73 -21.32 11.52
C GLU A 33 9.80 -20.66 10.14
N ARG A 34 8.78 -19.89 9.79
CA ARG A 34 8.71 -19.16 8.52
C ARG A 34 9.63 -17.95 8.56
N LEU A 35 10.44 -17.82 7.51
CA LEU A 35 11.46 -16.80 7.42
C LEU A 35 10.98 -15.62 6.57
N ALA A 36 10.72 -14.51 7.21
CA ALA A 36 10.38 -13.25 6.56
C ALA A 36 11.62 -12.56 5.99
N PHE A 37 11.44 -11.81 4.89
CA PHE A 37 12.43 -10.94 4.28
C PHE A 37 13.69 -11.66 3.75
N ALA A 38 13.60 -12.95 3.45
CA ALA A 38 14.66 -13.64 2.73
C ALA A 38 14.71 -13.13 1.29
N ASN A 39 15.88 -12.70 0.84
CA ASN A 39 16.10 -12.26 -0.53
C ASN A 39 16.06 -13.45 -1.48
N VAL A 40 15.27 -13.35 -2.54
CA VAL A 40 15.12 -14.36 -3.59
C VAL A 40 15.44 -13.71 -4.92
N TYR A 41 16.52 -14.12 -5.57
CA TYR A 41 17.00 -13.42 -6.75
C TYR A 41 17.68 -14.33 -7.76
N TYR A 42 17.73 -13.86 -8.98
CA TYR A 42 18.56 -14.42 -10.04
C TYR A 42 19.91 -13.69 -10.13
N GLU A 43 20.93 -14.37 -10.60
CA GLU A 43 22.27 -13.80 -10.76
C GLU A 43 22.27 -12.51 -11.61
N ARG A 44 21.34 -12.41 -12.56
CA ARG A 44 21.07 -11.18 -13.33
C ARG A 44 19.57 -11.02 -13.51
N GLY A 45 18.99 -9.97 -13.01
CA GLY A 45 17.59 -9.61 -13.29
C GLY A 45 16.68 -9.56 -12.04
N ALA A 46 15.52 -10.21 -12.09
CA ALA A 46 14.48 -10.07 -11.09
C ALA A 46 14.93 -10.49 -9.69
N THR A 47 14.57 -9.68 -8.72
CA THR A 47 14.71 -9.94 -7.29
C THR A 47 13.37 -9.77 -6.61
N THR A 48 13.11 -10.53 -5.54
CA THR A 48 11.96 -10.40 -4.65
C THR A 48 12.38 -10.77 -3.23
N GLN A 49 11.50 -10.53 -2.27
CA GLN A 49 11.72 -10.96 -0.88
C GLN A 49 10.55 -11.81 -0.42
N SER A 50 10.81 -12.72 0.53
CA SER A 50 9.72 -13.40 1.20
C SER A 50 8.94 -12.40 2.07
N ASN A 51 7.63 -12.55 2.06
CA ASN A 51 6.75 -11.77 2.91
C ASN A 51 6.89 -12.22 4.38
N ILE A 52 6.15 -11.58 5.27
CA ILE A 52 6.16 -11.88 6.71
C ILE A 52 5.78 -13.33 7.04
N ASN A 53 4.99 -13.98 6.18
CA ASN A 53 4.64 -15.38 6.34
C ASN A 53 5.67 -16.32 5.71
N GLY A 54 6.82 -15.79 5.26
CA GLY A 54 7.85 -16.54 4.57
C GLY A 54 7.48 -16.92 3.13
N ASP A 55 6.36 -16.46 2.60
CA ASP A 55 5.95 -16.78 1.23
C ASP A 55 6.63 -15.84 0.25
N TYR A 56 7.07 -16.37 -0.89
CA TYR A 56 7.69 -15.58 -1.96
C TYR A 56 7.13 -15.97 -3.31
N PHE A 57 7.28 -15.07 -4.27
CA PHE A 57 7.05 -15.36 -5.67
C PHE A 57 8.03 -14.59 -6.56
N ILE A 58 8.44 -15.21 -7.66
CA ILE A 58 9.32 -14.61 -8.66
C ILE A 58 8.97 -15.13 -10.05
N GLU A 59 9.06 -14.28 -11.08
CA GLU A 59 8.89 -14.72 -12.45
C GLU A 59 10.02 -15.67 -12.86
N PHE A 60 9.70 -16.76 -13.54
CA PHE A 60 10.70 -17.68 -14.04
C PHE A 60 11.51 -17.03 -15.20
N LYS A 61 12.72 -16.57 -14.93
CA LYS A 61 13.60 -15.96 -15.92
C LYS A 61 14.89 -16.74 -16.13
N GLN A 62 15.36 -17.48 -15.14
CA GLN A 62 16.60 -18.24 -15.17
C GLN A 62 16.47 -19.57 -14.43
N ARG A 63 17.35 -20.53 -14.76
CA ARG A 63 17.32 -21.87 -14.15
C ARG A 63 17.97 -21.95 -12.76
N LYS A 64 18.63 -20.90 -12.29
CA LYS A 64 19.26 -20.84 -10.97
C LYS A 64 18.62 -19.72 -10.17
N LEU A 65 18.04 -20.04 -9.03
CA LEU A 65 17.46 -19.12 -8.09
C LEU A 65 18.29 -19.13 -6.81
N THR A 66 18.74 -17.98 -6.36
CA THR A 66 19.51 -17.83 -5.13
C THR A 66 18.63 -17.25 -4.06
N VAL A 67 18.76 -17.79 -2.85
CA VAL A 67 18.06 -17.30 -1.66
C VAL A 67 19.05 -17.02 -0.56
N SER A 68 18.97 -15.84 0.03
CA SER A 68 19.82 -15.41 1.14
C SER A 68 19.02 -14.71 2.24
N LEU A 69 19.44 -14.93 3.47
CA LEU A 69 18.90 -14.26 4.65
C LEU A 69 20.03 -14.14 5.67
N VAL A 70 20.10 -13.00 6.34
CA VAL A 70 21.12 -12.77 7.40
C VAL A 70 20.96 -13.81 8.50
N GLY A 71 22.07 -14.48 8.85
CA GLY A 71 22.07 -15.59 9.83
C GLY A 71 21.80 -16.96 9.23
N TYR A 72 21.66 -17.06 7.91
CA TYR A 72 21.44 -18.31 7.18
C TYR A 72 22.46 -18.48 6.06
N LYS A 73 22.75 -19.72 5.68
CA LYS A 73 23.58 -20.03 4.52
C LYS A 73 22.86 -19.60 3.25
N THR A 74 23.53 -18.86 2.39
CA THR A 74 23.02 -18.56 1.04
C THR A 74 22.93 -19.85 0.23
N GLN A 75 21.78 -20.14 -0.34
CA GLN A 75 21.55 -21.37 -1.09
C GLN A 75 21.10 -21.05 -2.52
N THR A 76 21.59 -21.84 -3.47
CA THR A 76 21.21 -21.72 -4.87
C THR A 76 20.50 -22.96 -5.34
N PHE A 77 19.30 -22.81 -5.86
CA PHE A 77 18.42 -23.88 -6.32
C PHE A 77 18.38 -23.93 -7.84
N ARG A 78 18.45 -25.12 -8.40
CA ARG A 78 18.16 -25.33 -9.81
C ARG A 78 16.66 -25.46 -9.99
N LEU A 79 16.08 -24.55 -10.75
CA LEU A 79 14.67 -24.56 -11.08
C LEU A 79 14.38 -25.60 -12.16
N THR A 80 13.46 -26.49 -11.86
CA THR A 80 12.78 -27.36 -12.80
C THR A 80 11.44 -26.71 -13.18
N ALA A 81 10.66 -27.29 -14.09
CA ALA A 81 9.37 -26.76 -14.52
C ALA A 81 8.27 -26.69 -13.41
N ALA A 82 8.63 -26.87 -12.16
CA ALA A 82 7.72 -26.81 -11.03
C ALA A 82 7.33 -25.34 -10.74
N ARG A 83 6.02 -25.09 -10.58
CA ARG A 83 5.48 -23.78 -10.23
C ARG A 83 5.66 -23.43 -8.74
N ARG A 84 5.92 -24.42 -7.90
CA ARG A 84 6.09 -24.25 -6.46
C ARG A 84 7.44 -24.81 -6.01
N LEU A 85 8.17 -24.01 -5.22
CA LEU A 85 9.45 -24.38 -4.63
C LEU A 85 9.47 -23.90 -3.16
N ASP A 86 9.21 -24.80 -2.21
CA ASP A 86 9.35 -24.52 -0.78
C ASP A 86 10.82 -24.72 -0.38
N ILE A 87 11.39 -23.70 0.27
CA ILE A 87 12.82 -23.60 0.57
C ILE A 87 13.03 -23.69 2.08
N ARG A 88 14.01 -24.48 2.47
CA ARG A 88 14.47 -24.59 3.86
C ARG A 88 15.89 -24.05 3.94
N LEU A 89 16.07 -22.91 4.61
CA LEU A 89 17.38 -22.31 4.80
C LEU A 89 18.03 -22.90 6.05
N GLU A 90 19.27 -23.34 5.91
CA GLU A 90 20.09 -23.78 7.03
C GLU A 90 20.63 -22.56 7.76
N PRO A 91 20.51 -22.49 9.10
CA PRO A 91 21.20 -21.48 9.87
C PRO A 91 22.71 -21.54 9.57
N SER A 92 23.32 -20.37 9.38
CA SER A 92 24.77 -20.27 9.20
C SER A 92 25.44 -20.70 10.51
N SER A 93 26.18 -21.81 10.49
CA SER A 93 27.12 -22.11 11.55
C SER A 93 28.32 -21.19 11.37
N GLU A 94 28.79 -20.57 12.44
CA GLU A 94 29.79 -19.48 12.50
C GLU A 94 31.13 -19.72 11.75
N ASN A 95 31.25 -20.76 10.91
CA ASN A 95 32.53 -21.22 10.33
C ASN A 95 32.66 -21.13 8.80
N GLU A 96 31.72 -20.56 8.06
CA GLU A 96 31.76 -20.59 6.58
C GLU A 96 31.78 -19.21 5.87
N LEU A 97 32.09 -18.15 6.56
CA LEU A 97 32.56 -16.92 5.92
C LEU A 97 34.09 -17.01 5.89
N GLY A 98 34.69 -17.05 4.67
CA GLY A 98 36.11 -17.10 4.48
C GLY A 98 36.83 -16.09 5.36
N GLU A 99 37.60 -16.62 6.26
CA GLU A 99 38.67 -16.08 7.09
C GLU A 99 38.64 -14.58 7.44
N VAL A 100 37.78 -14.24 8.45
CA VAL A 100 38.21 -13.41 9.56
C VAL A 100 37.74 -14.10 10.84
N VAL A 101 38.71 -14.78 11.51
CA VAL A 101 38.48 -15.44 12.78
C VAL A 101 38.14 -14.39 13.83
N VAL A 102 36.88 -14.25 14.19
CA VAL A 102 36.46 -13.68 15.48
C VAL A 102 35.65 -14.73 16.19
N LYS A 103 36.29 -15.41 17.13
CA LYS A 103 35.60 -16.22 18.15
C LYS A 103 34.68 -15.31 18.94
N GLY A 104 33.37 -15.32 18.66
CA GLY A 104 32.38 -14.48 19.33
C GLY A 104 31.20 -15.30 19.81
N ARG A 105 30.93 -15.25 21.12
CA ARG A 105 29.64 -15.57 21.75
C ARG A 105 28.48 -15.19 20.86
N LYS A 106 27.29 -15.82 21.01
CA LYS A 106 26.01 -15.33 20.42
C LYS A 106 25.94 -13.83 20.70
N ASP A 107 26.37 -13.01 19.73
CA ASP A 107 26.48 -11.58 19.92
C ASP A 107 25.07 -11.02 20.00
N ARG A 108 24.71 -10.68 21.24
CA ARG A 108 23.50 -9.91 21.51
C ARG A 108 23.64 -8.61 20.74
N TYR A 109 22.64 -8.28 19.89
CA TYR A 109 22.63 -7.01 19.16
C TYR A 109 23.10 -5.87 20.06
N SER A 110 24.09 -5.13 19.61
CA SER A 110 24.63 -3.95 20.29
C SER A 110 24.50 -2.74 19.39
N ARG A 111 24.14 -1.61 19.95
CA ARG A 111 24.17 -0.31 19.27
C ARG A 111 25.56 0.32 19.31
N LYS A 112 26.41 -0.16 20.21
CA LYS A 112 27.75 0.37 20.45
C LYS A 112 28.71 -0.28 19.44
N ASN A 113 29.48 0.51 18.71
CA ASN A 113 30.40 0.06 17.67
C ASN A 113 29.69 -0.75 16.56
N ASN A 114 28.47 -0.35 16.16
CA ASN A 114 27.69 -1.01 15.13
C ASN A 114 27.68 -0.13 13.85
N PRO A 115 28.31 -0.62 12.75
CA PRO A 115 28.40 0.16 11.51
C PRO A 115 27.04 0.56 10.94
N ALA A 116 26.01 -0.28 11.10
CA ALA A 116 24.67 0.03 10.64
C ALA A 116 24.05 1.19 11.43
N VAL A 117 24.27 1.23 12.75
CA VAL A 117 23.82 2.33 13.60
C VAL A 117 24.58 3.61 13.29
N ASP A 118 25.88 3.52 13.02
CA ASP A 118 26.71 4.69 12.67
C ASP A 118 26.30 5.24 11.29
N LEU A 119 25.99 4.37 10.33
CA LEU A 119 25.40 4.77 9.04
C LEU A 119 24.07 5.49 9.26
N MET A 120 23.15 4.92 10.05
CA MET A 120 21.86 5.54 10.32
C MET A 120 21.97 6.91 11.02
N ARG A 121 22.92 7.10 11.91
CA ARG A 121 23.20 8.43 12.49
C ARG A 121 23.58 9.46 11.43
N LYS A 122 24.38 9.06 10.45
CA LYS A 122 24.76 9.93 9.31
C LYS A 122 23.55 10.23 8.42
N VAL A 123 22.73 9.23 8.09
CA VAL A 123 21.48 9.42 7.34
C VAL A 123 20.53 10.38 8.06
N ILE A 124 20.32 10.20 9.38
CA ILE A 124 19.46 11.06 10.19
C ILE A 124 20.03 12.49 10.26
N ALA A 125 21.35 12.66 10.33
CA ALA A 125 21.97 13.99 10.32
C ALA A 125 21.77 14.70 8.98
N ALA A 126 21.94 13.95 7.86
CA ALA A 126 21.82 14.46 6.51
C ALA A 126 20.36 14.81 6.12
N LYS A 127 19.33 14.21 6.78
CA LYS A 127 17.94 14.45 6.43
C LYS A 127 17.52 15.93 6.46
N LYS A 128 18.14 16.73 7.30
CA LYS A 128 17.84 18.17 7.40
C LYS A 128 18.23 18.94 6.15
N GLU A 129 19.27 18.51 5.45
CA GLU A 129 19.76 19.13 4.22
C GLU A 129 18.94 18.73 3.00
N SER A 130 18.13 17.67 3.15
CA SER A 130 17.30 17.11 2.08
C SER A 130 15.85 17.62 2.08
N ASP A 131 15.50 18.56 2.96
CA ASP A 131 14.12 19.03 3.12
C ASP A 131 13.78 20.14 2.09
N LEU A 132 12.78 19.88 1.25
CA LEU A 132 12.28 20.87 0.28
C LEU A 132 11.81 22.18 0.93
N ARG A 133 11.44 22.16 2.21
CA ARG A 133 11.00 23.34 2.98
C ARG A 133 12.12 24.33 3.29
N LEU A 134 13.36 24.01 2.88
CA LEU A 134 14.48 24.95 2.89
C LEU A 134 14.32 26.04 1.83
N HIS A 135 13.61 25.76 0.74
CA HIS A 135 13.31 26.73 -0.29
C HIS A 135 12.20 27.72 0.15
N ASP A 136 12.22 28.91 -0.41
CA ASP A 136 11.20 29.92 -0.11
C ASP A 136 9.84 29.54 -0.70
N TYR A 137 9.85 28.87 -1.85
CA TYR A 137 8.68 28.35 -2.54
C TYR A 137 9.00 27.01 -3.16
N TYR A 138 8.00 26.13 -3.19
CA TYR A 138 7.96 25.01 -4.12
C TYR A 138 6.52 24.68 -4.52
N SER A 139 6.38 24.07 -5.66
CA SER A 139 5.13 23.45 -6.08
C SER A 139 5.42 22.20 -6.90
N TYR A 140 4.53 21.23 -6.84
CA TYR A 140 4.59 20.02 -7.67
C TYR A 140 3.19 19.48 -7.94
N ASP A 141 3.06 18.68 -8.99
CA ASP A 141 1.85 17.95 -9.29
C ASP A 141 1.89 16.59 -8.58
N LYS A 142 0.80 16.25 -7.92
CA LYS A 142 0.58 15.00 -7.22
C LYS A 142 -0.60 14.26 -7.85
N TYR A 143 -0.32 13.13 -8.47
CA TYR A 143 -1.33 12.19 -8.90
C TYR A 143 -1.47 11.09 -7.84
N SER A 144 -2.69 10.77 -7.45
CA SER A 144 -3.00 9.69 -6.52
C SER A 144 -4.11 8.81 -7.08
N LYS A 145 -3.85 7.50 -7.16
CA LYS A 145 -4.81 6.46 -7.52
C LYS A 145 -5.02 5.54 -6.32
N LEU A 146 -6.26 5.47 -5.84
CA LEU A 146 -6.68 4.63 -4.74
C LEU A 146 -7.60 3.54 -5.28
N THR A 147 -7.12 2.30 -5.26
CA THR A 147 -7.86 1.12 -5.74
C THR A 147 -8.36 0.30 -4.55
N PHE A 148 -9.65 0.02 -4.54
CA PHE A 148 -10.27 -0.93 -3.62
C PHE A 148 -10.53 -2.24 -4.35
N ALA A 149 -10.14 -3.35 -3.74
CA ALA A 149 -10.36 -4.67 -4.31
C ALA A 149 -10.80 -5.68 -3.24
N LEU A 150 -11.61 -6.65 -3.64
CA LEU A 150 -11.76 -7.86 -2.85
C LEU A 150 -10.48 -8.67 -2.96
N ASN A 151 -9.98 -9.15 -1.83
CA ASN A 151 -8.70 -9.84 -1.76
C ASN A 151 -8.90 -11.36 -1.65
N ASN A 152 -7.94 -12.13 -2.18
CA ASN A 152 -7.93 -13.59 -2.10
C ASN A 152 -9.16 -14.25 -2.75
N VAL A 153 -9.54 -13.77 -3.93
CA VAL A 153 -10.74 -14.21 -4.66
C VAL A 153 -10.52 -15.59 -5.27
N SER A 154 -11.44 -16.52 -5.00
CA SER A 154 -11.42 -17.89 -5.54
C SER A 154 -12.59 -18.13 -6.51
N ASP A 155 -12.43 -19.06 -7.44
CA ASP A 155 -13.48 -19.42 -8.42
C ASP A 155 -14.73 -19.98 -7.72
N LYS A 156 -14.58 -20.63 -6.55
CA LYS A 156 -15.69 -21.10 -5.74
C LYS A 156 -16.64 -19.99 -5.30
N MET A 157 -16.16 -18.77 -5.15
CA MET A 157 -17.00 -17.62 -4.79
C MET A 157 -18.03 -17.30 -5.86
N PHE A 158 -17.72 -17.57 -7.13
CA PHE A 158 -18.62 -17.34 -8.27
C PHE A 158 -19.53 -18.54 -8.58
N THR A 159 -19.18 -19.75 -8.12
CA THR A 159 -19.96 -20.96 -8.35
C THR A 159 -20.90 -21.29 -7.18
N GLU A 160 -20.40 -21.17 -5.95
CA GLU A 160 -21.09 -21.60 -4.73
C GLU A 160 -21.27 -20.46 -3.70
N GLY A 161 -20.47 -19.36 -3.83
CA GLY A 161 -20.35 -18.32 -2.83
C GLY A 161 -21.24 -17.11 -3.06
N ILE A 162 -20.90 -16.04 -2.36
CA ILE A 162 -21.62 -14.76 -2.33
C ILE A 162 -21.66 -14.09 -3.72
N LEU A 163 -20.65 -14.33 -4.56
CA LEU A 163 -20.53 -13.74 -5.89
C LEU A 163 -21.23 -14.58 -6.99
N LYS A 164 -21.93 -15.67 -6.66
CA LYS A 164 -22.63 -16.52 -7.62
C LYS A 164 -23.56 -15.74 -8.56
N ARG A 165 -24.22 -14.71 -8.05
CA ARG A 165 -25.12 -13.83 -8.82
C ARG A 165 -24.38 -12.80 -9.69
N PHE A 166 -23.08 -12.69 -9.51
CA PHE A 166 -22.21 -11.71 -10.14
C PHE A 166 -21.11 -12.39 -10.96
N SER A 167 -21.46 -13.47 -11.66
CA SER A 167 -20.50 -14.23 -12.47
C SER A 167 -19.80 -13.37 -13.53
N VAL A 168 -20.43 -12.30 -14.00
CA VAL A 168 -19.82 -11.30 -14.89
C VAL A 168 -18.54 -10.67 -14.32
N LEU A 169 -18.38 -10.65 -12.99
CA LEU A 169 -17.19 -10.14 -12.34
C LEU A 169 -16.01 -11.12 -12.40
N GLN A 170 -16.22 -12.40 -12.75
CA GLN A 170 -15.16 -13.40 -12.74
C GLN A 170 -14.04 -13.06 -13.74
N ASP A 171 -14.39 -12.49 -14.89
CA ASP A 171 -13.43 -12.10 -15.92
C ASP A 171 -12.60 -10.86 -15.51
N ASN A 172 -12.98 -10.20 -14.43
CA ASN A 172 -12.27 -9.05 -13.86
C ASN A 172 -11.36 -9.41 -12.68
N VAL A 173 -11.24 -10.70 -12.37
CA VAL A 173 -10.29 -11.16 -11.36
C VAL A 173 -8.89 -11.14 -11.94
N GLU A 174 -8.01 -10.39 -11.33
CA GLU A 174 -6.60 -10.30 -11.71
C GLU A 174 -5.67 -10.73 -10.58
N THR A 175 -4.39 -10.89 -10.88
CA THR A 175 -3.38 -11.18 -9.87
C THR A 175 -2.62 -9.91 -9.53
N CYS A 176 -2.68 -9.49 -8.29
CA CYS A 176 -1.88 -8.38 -7.80
C CYS A 176 -0.39 -8.76 -7.85
N ASN A 177 0.41 -7.99 -8.56
CA ASN A 177 1.84 -8.29 -8.76
C ASN A 177 2.62 -8.26 -7.46
N GLU A 178 2.27 -7.36 -6.54
CA GLU A 178 2.99 -7.11 -5.29
C GLU A 178 2.68 -8.15 -4.21
N THR A 179 1.43 -8.64 -4.16
CA THR A 179 1.00 -9.61 -3.14
C THR A 179 0.91 -11.03 -3.69
N GLY A 180 0.83 -11.17 -5.01
CA GLY A 180 0.61 -12.46 -5.68
C GLY A 180 -0.77 -13.05 -5.49
N LYS A 181 -1.67 -12.36 -4.84
CA LYS A 181 -3.02 -12.83 -4.58
C LYS A 181 -3.96 -12.46 -5.72
N ARG A 182 -4.98 -13.28 -5.92
CA ARG A 182 -6.07 -12.96 -6.84
C ARG A 182 -6.96 -11.91 -6.21
N ILE A 183 -7.15 -10.81 -6.90
CA ILE A 183 -7.97 -9.68 -6.48
C ILE A 183 -9.07 -9.39 -7.48
N LEU A 184 -10.14 -8.79 -7.01
CA LEU A 184 -11.18 -8.22 -7.85
C LEU A 184 -11.30 -6.74 -7.54
N PRO A 185 -10.75 -5.85 -8.39
CA PRO A 185 -10.93 -4.41 -8.24
C PRO A 185 -12.42 -4.07 -8.29
N VAL A 186 -12.87 -3.25 -7.34
CA VAL A 186 -14.29 -2.86 -7.21
C VAL A 186 -14.50 -1.36 -7.26
N SER A 187 -13.48 -0.57 -6.96
CA SER A 187 -13.55 0.88 -7.07
C SER A 187 -12.17 1.51 -7.20
N ILE A 188 -12.10 2.60 -7.94
CA ILE A 188 -10.91 3.41 -8.16
C ILE A 188 -11.28 4.87 -7.95
N ASP A 189 -10.50 5.54 -7.10
CA ASP A 189 -10.56 6.98 -6.92
C ASP A 189 -9.23 7.59 -7.37
N GLU A 190 -9.30 8.50 -8.35
CA GLU A 190 -8.15 9.21 -8.87
C GLU A 190 -8.25 10.69 -8.52
N THR A 191 -7.14 11.26 -8.12
CA THR A 191 -7.03 12.69 -7.82
C THR A 191 -5.72 13.24 -8.37
N VAL A 192 -5.79 14.39 -9.03
CA VAL A 192 -4.62 15.20 -9.39
C VAL A 192 -4.71 16.49 -8.60
N SER A 193 -3.69 16.80 -7.85
CA SER A 193 -3.58 18.05 -7.11
C SER A 193 -2.25 18.75 -7.40
N GLN A 194 -2.25 20.05 -7.29
CA GLN A 194 -1.05 20.86 -7.22
C GLN A 194 -0.77 21.16 -5.74
N GLU A 195 0.34 20.66 -5.25
CA GLU A 195 0.84 20.95 -3.92
C GLU A 195 1.69 22.20 -3.98
N ILE A 196 1.41 23.17 -3.11
CA ILE A 196 2.09 24.46 -3.10
C ILE A 196 2.57 24.81 -1.69
N TYR A 197 3.80 25.28 -1.62
CA TYR A 197 4.43 25.71 -0.38
C TYR A 197 5.04 27.08 -0.49
N ARG A 198 4.96 27.81 0.62
CA ARG A 198 5.65 29.09 0.85
C ARG A 198 6.21 29.13 2.26
N ARG A 199 7.48 29.51 2.42
CA ARG A 199 8.16 29.56 3.70
C ARG A 199 7.71 30.73 4.58
N GLN A 200 7.52 31.92 3.97
CA GLN A 200 7.14 33.12 4.71
C GLN A 200 6.08 33.95 4.00
N PRO A 201 4.93 34.26 4.66
CA PRO A 201 4.43 33.55 5.83
C PRO A 201 4.18 32.10 5.50
N ARG A 202 4.49 31.18 6.42
CA ARG A 202 4.40 29.74 6.17
C ARG A 202 2.99 29.35 5.72
N SER A 203 2.93 28.71 4.59
CA SER A 203 1.67 28.20 4.04
C SER A 203 1.95 26.97 3.18
N GLU A 204 1.20 25.91 3.43
CA GLU A 204 1.22 24.67 2.67
C GLU A 204 -0.21 24.33 2.30
N LYS A 205 -0.48 24.19 1.02
CA LYS A 205 -1.84 24.06 0.51
C LYS A 205 -1.89 23.13 -0.70
N SER A 206 -3.06 22.52 -0.91
CA SER A 206 -3.35 21.63 -2.03
C SER A 206 -4.49 22.16 -2.88
N ILE A 207 -4.31 22.18 -4.18
CA ILE A 207 -5.32 22.60 -5.16
C ILE A 207 -5.68 21.40 -6.02
N VAL A 208 -6.82 20.76 -5.76
CA VAL A 208 -7.32 19.63 -6.55
C VAL A 208 -7.73 20.12 -7.94
N GLN A 209 -7.00 19.66 -8.93
CA GLN A 209 -7.21 20.01 -10.35
C GLN A 209 -8.04 18.98 -11.09
N GLY A 210 -8.01 17.73 -10.66
CA GLY A 210 -8.79 16.63 -11.22
C GLY A 210 -9.23 15.66 -10.14
N LYS A 211 -10.48 15.19 -10.21
CA LYS A 211 -11.03 14.15 -9.35
C LYS A 211 -11.96 13.27 -10.17
N GLN A 212 -11.74 11.97 -10.12
CA GLN A 212 -12.56 10.96 -10.82
C GLN A 212 -12.75 9.75 -9.93
N THR A 213 -13.96 9.23 -9.90
CA THR A 213 -14.29 7.98 -9.19
C THR A 213 -14.93 7.01 -10.19
N THR A 214 -14.49 5.76 -10.19
CA THR A 214 -15.01 4.69 -11.03
C THR A 214 -15.30 3.47 -10.17
N GLY A 215 -16.36 2.72 -10.49
CA GLY A 215 -16.71 1.50 -9.79
C GLY A 215 -17.80 1.68 -8.73
N PHE A 216 -17.81 0.81 -7.72
CA PHE A 216 -18.89 0.72 -6.72
C PHE A 216 -19.06 2.01 -5.90
N ASN A 217 -18.00 2.77 -5.67
CA ASN A 217 -18.11 4.04 -4.93
C ASN A 217 -19.04 5.05 -5.60
N THR A 218 -19.23 4.96 -6.93
CA THR A 218 -20.20 5.82 -7.64
C THR A 218 -21.65 5.52 -7.28
N LEU A 219 -21.92 4.34 -6.76
CA LEU A 219 -23.25 3.85 -6.38
C LEU A 219 -23.61 4.18 -4.92
N PHE A 220 -22.62 4.54 -4.12
CA PHE A 220 -22.81 5.02 -2.76
C PHE A 220 -22.99 6.55 -2.80
N ASN A 221 -24.19 7.02 -2.49
CA ASN A 221 -24.47 8.46 -2.40
C ASN A 221 -23.94 9.06 -1.08
N THR A 222 -22.82 8.53 -0.57
CA THR A 222 -22.20 8.91 0.71
C THR A 222 -21.46 10.25 0.65
N GLY A 223 -21.44 10.89 -0.54
CA GLY A 223 -20.65 12.10 -0.75
C GLY A 223 -19.14 11.85 -0.56
N ASP A 224 -18.42 12.89 -0.22
CA ASP A 224 -16.96 12.81 0.02
C ASP A 224 -16.58 12.15 1.37
N LEU A 225 -17.56 11.80 2.22
CA LEU A 225 -17.33 11.36 3.61
C LEU A 225 -16.54 10.05 3.68
N LEU A 226 -16.88 9.05 2.86
CA LEU A 226 -16.13 7.79 2.82
C LEU A 226 -14.72 8.03 2.29
N THR A 227 -14.60 8.82 1.24
CA THR A 227 -13.31 9.20 0.66
C THR A 227 -12.46 10.00 1.66
N GLU A 228 -13.04 10.88 2.46
CA GLU A 228 -12.33 11.61 3.51
C GLU A 228 -11.85 10.68 4.62
N VAL A 229 -12.72 9.79 5.13
CA VAL A 229 -12.33 8.82 6.17
C VAL A 229 -11.20 7.92 5.66
N LEU A 230 -11.26 7.49 4.41
CA LEU A 230 -10.22 6.65 3.81
C LEU A 230 -8.93 7.44 3.57
N ASN A 231 -9.01 8.68 3.13
CA ASN A 231 -7.84 9.55 3.00
C ASN A 231 -7.16 9.80 4.35
N ASP A 232 -7.92 9.94 5.43
CA ASP A 232 -7.36 10.06 6.78
C ASP A 232 -6.69 8.76 7.25
N CYS A 233 -7.27 7.61 6.88
CA CYS A 233 -6.69 6.30 7.20
C CYS A 233 -5.42 6.00 6.39
N PHE A 234 -5.40 6.44 5.14
CA PHE A 234 -4.31 6.26 4.18
C PHE A 234 -3.62 7.58 3.85
N ALA A 235 -3.32 8.38 4.89
CA ALA A 235 -2.59 9.63 4.73
C ALA A 235 -1.20 9.42 4.09
N ASP A 236 -0.67 10.47 3.51
CA ASP A 236 0.68 10.44 2.94
C ASP A 236 1.72 10.05 4.00
N VAL A 237 2.62 9.17 3.61
CA VAL A 237 3.73 8.75 4.46
C VAL A 237 4.95 9.57 4.14
N ASN A 238 5.51 10.23 5.12
CA ASN A 238 6.79 10.90 5.01
C ASN A 238 7.79 10.27 5.99
N ILE A 239 8.71 9.46 5.47
CA ILE A 239 9.74 8.82 6.30
C ILE A 239 10.73 9.81 6.89
N TYR A 240 10.83 11.02 6.34
CA TYR A 240 11.70 12.08 6.83
C TYR A 240 11.12 12.82 8.04
N GLU A 241 9.83 12.64 8.37
CA GLU A 241 9.28 13.10 9.65
C GLU A 241 9.73 12.16 10.79
N ASP A 242 9.69 12.63 12.02
CA ASP A 242 10.06 11.79 13.18
C ASP A 242 9.00 10.73 13.46
N ASN A 243 7.75 11.03 13.13
CA ASN A 243 6.62 10.12 13.31
C ASN A 243 5.75 10.09 12.07
N ILE A 244 5.29 8.90 11.71
CA ILE A 244 4.38 8.62 10.60
C ILE A 244 2.98 8.39 11.18
N ARG A 245 2.00 9.15 10.70
CA ARG A 245 0.59 8.99 11.09
C ARG A 245 -0.13 8.17 10.04
N LEU A 246 -0.63 7.00 10.41
CA LEU A 246 -1.39 6.11 9.56
C LEU A 246 -2.45 5.39 10.37
N LEU A 247 -3.62 5.12 9.77
CA LEU A 247 -4.70 4.36 10.41
C LEU A 247 -5.09 4.91 11.79
N LYS A 248 -5.00 6.24 11.97
CA LYS A 248 -5.20 6.95 13.26
C LYS A 248 -4.18 6.57 14.35
N LEU A 249 -3.11 5.89 14.00
CA LEU A 249 -1.99 5.55 14.87
C LEU A 249 -0.76 6.40 14.52
N GLN A 250 0.18 6.46 15.45
CA GLN A 250 1.45 7.13 15.28
C GLN A 250 2.58 6.12 15.41
N PHE A 251 3.38 6.01 14.35
CA PHE A 251 4.52 5.12 14.26
C PHE A 251 5.81 5.92 14.29
N ILE A 252 6.84 5.40 14.92
CA ILE A 252 8.16 5.98 14.85
C ILE A 252 8.72 5.74 13.47
N SER A 253 9.13 6.80 12.75
CA SER A 253 9.82 6.66 11.47
C SER A 253 11.18 5.98 11.68
N PRO A 254 11.65 5.13 10.75
CA PRO A 254 13.03 4.61 10.81
C PRO A 254 14.10 5.71 10.75
N LEU A 255 13.74 6.92 10.30
CA LEU A 255 14.58 8.13 10.30
C LEU A 255 14.23 9.12 11.44
N GLY A 256 13.46 8.69 12.44
CA GLY A 256 12.94 9.52 13.55
C GLY A 256 13.97 9.88 14.63
N GLY A 257 15.15 10.34 14.22
CA GLY A 257 16.17 10.83 15.12
C GLY A 257 16.69 9.80 16.13
N ASN A 258 17.03 10.25 17.32
CA ASN A 258 17.53 9.38 18.38
C ASN A 258 16.46 8.36 18.85
N THR A 259 15.19 8.70 18.74
CA THR A 259 14.09 7.78 19.07
C THR A 259 14.12 6.56 18.18
N ALA A 260 14.32 6.74 16.87
CA ALA A 260 14.45 5.63 15.92
C ALA A 260 15.66 4.74 16.23
N ILE A 261 16.82 5.33 16.56
CA ILE A 261 18.02 4.57 16.93
C ILE A 261 17.78 3.68 18.15
N ASN A 262 16.94 4.11 19.09
CA ASN A 262 16.60 3.33 20.28
C ASN A 262 15.47 2.33 20.03
N PHE A 263 14.56 2.64 19.13
CA PHE A 263 13.40 1.83 18.84
C PHE A 263 13.72 0.68 17.89
N TYR A 264 14.58 0.90 16.89
CA TYR A 264 14.92 -0.08 15.86
C TYR A 264 16.29 -0.74 16.09
N ARG A 265 16.44 -1.93 15.48
CA ARG A 265 17.71 -2.59 15.19
C ARG A 265 17.99 -2.41 13.71
N TYR A 266 19.23 -2.12 13.37
CA TYR A 266 19.66 -1.87 12.01
C TYR A 266 20.76 -2.87 11.62
N PHE A 267 20.72 -3.34 10.37
CA PHE A 267 21.63 -4.33 9.81
C PHE A 267 22.00 -3.93 8.38
N ILE A 268 23.27 -3.74 8.10
CA ILE A 268 23.74 -3.63 6.72
C ILE A 268 23.71 -5.03 6.10
N VAL A 269 23.06 -5.17 4.95
CA VAL A 269 22.89 -6.45 4.25
C VAL A 269 23.87 -6.57 3.11
N ASP A 270 23.86 -5.61 2.19
CA ASP A 270 24.67 -5.65 0.97
C ASP A 270 24.85 -4.24 0.39
N THR A 271 25.66 -4.17 -0.65
CA THR A 271 25.79 -2.99 -1.50
C THR A 271 25.38 -3.37 -2.92
N LEU A 272 24.33 -2.75 -3.40
CA LEU A 272 23.67 -3.02 -4.68
C LEU A 272 23.93 -1.88 -5.67
N ASP A 273 23.82 -2.15 -6.95
CA ASP A 273 23.70 -1.12 -7.98
C ASP A 273 22.23 -0.92 -8.33
N MET A 274 21.70 0.27 -8.03
CA MET A 274 20.33 0.66 -8.35
C MET A 274 20.36 1.78 -9.38
N ASN A 275 20.03 1.46 -10.63
CA ASN A 275 19.98 2.43 -11.73
C ASN A 275 21.32 3.15 -11.98
N GLY A 276 22.46 2.46 -11.80
CA GLY A 276 23.80 3.02 -11.97
C GLY A 276 24.33 3.75 -10.72
N GLU A 277 23.61 3.71 -9.61
CA GLU A 277 24.02 4.28 -8.34
C GLU A 277 24.31 3.18 -7.30
N LYS A 278 25.52 3.19 -6.72
CA LYS A 278 25.84 2.28 -5.61
C LYS A 278 25.01 2.63 -4.38
N THR A 279 24.33 1.63 -3.85
CA THR A 279 23.34 1.79 -2.78
C THR A 279 23.56 0.74 -1.70
N ILE A 280 23.63 1.14 -0.45
CA ILE A 280 23.73 0.26 0.70
C ILE A 280 22.33 -0.16 1.10
N GLU A 281 22.05 -1.46 1.07
CA GLU A 281 20.83 -2.03 1.63
C GLU A 281 20.97 -2.15 3.16
N LEU A 282 20.08 -1.50 3.89
CA LEU A 282 20.05 -1.50 5.34
C LEU A 282 18.68 -1.95 5.83
N ASN A 283 18.63 -3.14 6.43
CA ASN A 283 17.42 -3.67 7.02
C ASN A 283 17.21 -3.14 8.43
N PHE A 284 15.96 -2.96 8.82
CA PHE A 284 15.58 -2.53 10.15
C PHE A 284 14.34 -3.26 10.67
N THR A 285 14.24 -3.40 11.98
CA THR A 285 13.10 -4.02 12.67
C THR A 285 12.98 -3.46 14.09
N PRO A 286 11.79 -3.43 14.69
CA PRO A 286 11.64 -3.03 16.09
C PRO A 286 12.55 -3.82 17.02
N ASN A 287 13.15 -3.14 18.00
CA ASN A 287 14.03 -3.80 18.97
C ASN A 287 13.28 -4.80 19.84
N ASN A 288 12.05 -4.46 20.21
CA ASN A 288 11.12 -5.36 20.86
C ASN A 288 10.07 -5.82 19.84
N PRO A 289 9.94 -7.12 19.57
CA PRO A 289 8.98 -7.64 18.58
C PRO A 289 7.50 -7.39 18.90
N GLN A 290 7.20 -6.96 20.13
CA GLN A 290 5.84 -6.59 20.54
C GLN A 290 5.52 -5.11 20.31
N ASP A 291 6.54 -4.30 20.04
CA ASP A 291 6.31 -2.88 19.75
C ASP A 291 5.69 -2.73 18.35
N VAL A 292 4.70 -1.85 18.28
CA VAL A 292 4.04 -1.51 17.01
C VAL A 292 4.96 -0.58 16.21
N GLY A 293 5.60 -1.14 15.19
CA GLY A 293 6.56 -0.42 14.36
C GLY A 293 6.75 -1.10 13.01
N PHE A 294 7.34 -0.37 12.08
CA PHE A 294 7.69 -0.91 10.77
C PHE A 294 8.90 -1.83 10.85
N SER A 295 8.95 -2.79 9.96
CA SER A 295 10.15 -3.51 9.56
C SER A 295 10.38 -3.30 8.08
N GLY A 296 11.61 -3.49 7.59
CA GLY A 296 11.85 -3.36 6.16
C GLY A 296 13.27 -3.00 5.82
N ALA A 297 13.45 -2.36 4.66
CA ALA A 297 14.75 -1.97 4.13
C ALA A 297 14.79 -0.48 3.76
N LEU A 298 15.93 0.14 4.03
CA LEU A 298 16.29 1.44 3.48
C LEU A 298 17.47 1.25 2.52
N TYR A 299 17.36 1.82 1.36
CA TYR A 299 18.40 1.83 0.34
C TYR A 299 19.07 3.20 0.36
N ILE A 300 20.32 3.23 0.80
CA ILE A 300 21.03 4.46 1.11
C ILE A 300 22.16 4.64 0.08
N ALA A 301 22.24 5.79 -0.56
CA ALA A 301 23.33 6.08 -1.50
C ALA A 301 24.69 5.85 -0.83
N ALA A 302 25.54 5.07 -1.48
CA ALA A 302 26.89 4.76 -0.99
C ALA A 302 27.88 5.89 -1.32
N ASP A 303 27.46 7.12 -1.08
CA ASP A 303 28.24 8.34 -1.24
C ASP A 303 28.25 9.15 0.06
N SER A 304 28.88 10.33 0.05
CA SER A 304 28.95 11.20 1.23
C SER A 304 27.65 11.90 1.58
N THR A 305 26.59 11.76 0.77
CA THR A 305 25.30 12.41 0.98
C THR A 305 24.39 11.64 1.93
N TYR A 306 24.61 10.33 2.09
CA TYR A 306 23.82 9.44 2.96
C TYR A 306 22.30 9.53 2.75
N ARG A 307 21.86 9.86 1.55
CA ARG A 307 20.44 10.00 1.25
C ARG A 307 19.77 8.64 1.06
N VAL A 308 18.49 8.59 1.36
CA VAL A 308 17.65 7.42 1.06
C VAL A 308 17.19 7.50 -0.41
N VAL A 309 17.51 6.49 -1.20
CA VAL A 309 17.10 6.36 -2.61
C VAL A 309 15.74 5.65 -2.69
N LYS A 310 15.56 4.66 -1.80
CA LYS A 310 14.33 3.89 -1.72
C LYS A 310 14.06 3.45 -0.29
N ALA A 311 12.80 3.40 0.10
CA ALA A 311 12.36 2.79 1.35
C ALA A 311 11.31 1.72 1.08
N ASP A 312 11.42 0.59 1.76
CA ASP A 312 10.44 -0.49 1.77
C ASP A 312 10.05 -0.76 3.22
N LEU A 313 8.84 -0.36 3.58
CA LEU A 313 8.32 -0.44 4.93
C LEU A 313 7.22 -1.49 4.97
N THR A 314 7.26 -2.38 5.93
CA THR A 314 6.23 -3.40 6.15
C THR A 314 5.72 -3.34 7.59
N LEU A 315 4.41 -3.35 7.74
CA LEU A 315 3.76 -3.49 9.04
C LEU A 315 3.17 -4.90 9.12
N PRO A 316 3.73 -5.77 9.99
CA PRO A 316 3.32 -7.16 10.04
C PRO A 316 2.00 -7.37 10.80
N LYS A 317 1.29 -8.45 10.49
CA LYS A 317 0.05 -8.89 11.17
C LYS A 317 0.14 -8.92 12.70
N LYS A 318 1.34 -9.21 13.23
CA LYS A 318 1.61 -9.23 14.68
C LYS A 318 1.61 -7.84 15.33
N SER A 319 1.51 -6.77 14.55
CA SER A 319 1.54 -5.39 15.05
C SER A 319 0.28 -4.96 15.80
N ASP A 320 -0.73 -5.84 15.88
CA ASP A 320 -2.00 -5.60 16.60
C ASP A 320 -2.74 -4.33 16.17
N VAL A 321 -2.52 -3.92 14.91
CA VAL A 321 -3.26 -2.83 14.28
C VAL A 321 -4.61 -3.41 13.84
N ASN A 322 -5.69 -2.95 14.45
CA ASN A 322 -7.03 -3.44 14.20
C ASN A 322 -7.36 -3.52 12.71
N TYR A 323 -7.85 -4.69 12.28
CA TYR A 323 -8.29 -5.00 10.93
C TYR A 323 -7.20 -5.07 9.85
N VAL A 324 -5.94 -4.76 10.14
CA VAL A 324 -4.83 -4.83 9.17
C VAL A 324 -4.15 -6.18 9.28
N ASP A 325 -4.21 -6.95 8.20
CA ASP A 325 -3.49 -8.22 8.09
C ASP A 325 -2.04 -8.02 7.61
N ASN A 326 -1.85 -7.07 6.70
CA ASN A 326 -0.56 -6.73 6.15
C ASN A 326 -0.59 -5.31 5.58
N MET A 327 0.52 -4.59 5.69
CA MET A 327 0.72 -3.31 5.03
C MET A 327 2.14 -3.23 4.52
N ARG A 328 2.31 -2.78 3.29
CA ARG A 328 3.60 -2.48 2.68
C ARG A 328 3.57 -1.11 2.03
N ILE A 329 4.64 -0.36 2.21
CA ILE A 329 4.81 0.97 1.63
C ILE A 329 6.17 1.00 0.95
N ILE A 330 6.19 1.28 -0.33
CA ILE A 330 7.41 1.41 -1.12
C ILE A 330 7.51 2.86 -1.57
N GLN A 331 8.61 3.50 -1.25
CA GLN A 331 8.88 4.88 -1.63
C GLN A 331 10.15 4.96 -2.45
N ASP A 332 10.07 5.60 -3.63
CA ASP A 332 11.20 5.87 -4.49
C ASP A 332 11.48 7.38 -4.49
N PHE A 333 12.74 7.73 -4.27
CA PHE A 333 13.19 9.12 -4.18
C PHE A 333 14.16 9.43 -5.31
N LYS A 334 14.09 10.66 -5.81
CA LYS A 334 15.02 11.19 -6.79
C LYS A 334 15.80 12.35 -6.17
N ARG A 335 17.12 12.35 -6.37
CA ARG A 335 17.95 13.50 -6.03
C ARG A 335 17.74 14.60 -7.04
N LEU A 336 17.54 15.81 -6.55
CA LEU A 336 17.55 17.03 -7.36
C LEU A 336 18.98 17.53 -7.59
N GLU A 337 19.17 18.34 -8.61
CA GLU A 337 20.46 18.96 -8.88
C GLU A 337 20.95 19.85 -7.73
N SER A 338 20.02 20.47 -7.00
CA SER A 338 20.26 21.29 -5.81
C SER A 338 20.59 20.49 -4.54
N GLY A 339 20.41 19.16 -4.58
CA GLY A 339 20.84 18.25 -3.50
C GLY A 339 19.70 17.62 -2.69
N GLU A 340 18.51 18.20 -2.71
CA GLU A 340 17.36 17.71 -1.95
C GLU A 340 16.82 16.38 -2.50
N GLN A 341 16.08 15.69 -1.67
CA GLN A 341 15.36 14.47 -2.03
C GLN A 341 13.90 14.79 -2.34
N PHE A 342 13.47 14.34 -3.51
CA PHE A 342 12.09 14.44 -3.94
C PHE A 342 11.47 13.05 -4.02
N LEU A 343 10.38 12.85 -3.27
CA LEU A 343 9.59 11.63 -3.36
C LEU A 343 8.88 11.61 -4.72
N VAL A 344 9.28 10.70 -5.59
CA VAL A 344 8.68 10.59 -6.93
C VAL A 344 7.54 9.58 -6.97
N ARG A 345 7.61 8.52 -6.15
CA ARG A 345 6.58 7.48 -6.09
C ARG A 345 6.41 6.95 -4.67
N ASP A 346 5.16 6.81 -4.26
CA ASP A 346 4.72 6.12 -3.04
C ASP A 346 3.67 5.07 -3.42
N ASP A 347 3.94 3.81 -3.14
CA ASP A 347 3.05 2.68 -3.42
C ASP A 347 2.73 1.98 -2.10
N MET A 348 1.51 2.21 -1.61
CA MET A 348 1.01 1.65 -0.35
C MET A 348 -0.04 0.59 -0.63
N ILE A 349 0.18 -0.60 -0.10
CA ILE A 349 -0.77 -1.71 -0.14
C ILE A 349 -1.15 -2.08 1.27
N VAL A 350 -2.45 -2.15 1.54
CA VAL A 350 -3.01 -2.56 2.82
C VAL A 350 -3.99 -3.70 2.59
N GLU A 351 -3.73 -4.82 3.23
CA GLU A 351 -4.64 -5.95 3.27
C GLU A 351 -5.40 -5.92 4.60
N MET A 352 -6.73 -5.96 4.52
CA MET A 352 -7.60 -5.78 5.68
C MET A 352 -8.63 -6.89 5.76
N GLN A 353 -8.92 -7.33 6.99
CA GLN A 353 -10.04 -8.22 7.28
C GLN A 353 -10.87 -7.63 8.42
N VAL A 354 -11.95 -6.97 8.06
CA VAL A 354 -12.82 -6.27 9.02
C VAL A 354 -13.59 -7.26 9.90
N VAL A 355 -14.09 -8.34 9.30
CA VAL A 355 -14.80 -9.44 10.02
C VAL A 355 -14.47 -10.78 9.36
N SER A 356 -14.38 -11.83 10.15
CA SER A 356 -13.92 -13.16 9.70
C SER A 356 -14.81 -13.83 8.65
N PHE A 357 -16.09 -13.45 8.56
CA PHE A 357 -17.05 -14.01 7.58
C PHE A 357 -17.27 -13.10 6.37
N VAL A 358 -16.64 -11.92 6.32
CA VAL A 358 -16.65 -11.04 5.15
C VAL A 358 -15.34 -11.20 4.40
N GLN A 359 -15.42 -11.15 3.07
CA GLN A 359 -14.23 -11.24 2.23
C GLN A 359 -13.21 -10.19 2.61
N ALA A 360 -11.94 -10.59 2.67
CA ALA A 360 -10.83 -9.70 2.92
C ALA A 360 -10.76 -8.60 1.84
N LEU A 361 -10.37 -7.41 2.23
CA LEU A 361 -10.22 -6.26 1.35
C LEU A 361 -8.74 -5.98 1.12
N MET A 362 -8.42 -5.47 -0.05
CA MET A 362 -7.14 -4.86 -0.36
C MET A 362 -7.40 -3.41 -0.76
N VAL A 363 -6.63 -2.52 -0.20
CA VAL A 363 -6.58 -1.11 -0.61
C VAL A 363 -5.17 -0.82 -1.09
N ARG A 364 -5.02 -0.35 -2.32
CA ARG A 364 -3.74 0.11 -2.86
C ARG A 364 -3.83 1.59 -3.18
N ARG A 365 -2.89 2.35 -2.69
CA ARG A 365 -2.70 3.75 -3.05
C ARG A 365 -1.36 3.91 -3.76
N ILE A 366 -1.39 4.38 -5.00
CA ILE A 366 -0.22 4.81 -5.72
C ILE A 366 -0.25 6.33 -5.78
N THR A 367 0.83 6.96 -5.38
CA THR A 367 1.03 8.40 -5.49
C THR A 367 2.26 8.66 -6.34
N GLU A 368 2.14 9.50 -7.36
CA GLU A 368 3.24 9.95 -8.20
C GLU A 368 3.34 11.46 -8.16
N ASN A 369 4.53 11.96 -7.85
CA ASN A 369 4.82 13.38 -7.81
C ASN A 369 5.70 13.76 -8.99
N SER A 370 5.34 14.86 -9.66
CA SER A 370 6.01 15.34 -10.87
C SER A 370 6.02 16.87 -10.94
N ASN A 371 6.67 17.41 -11.96
CA ASN A 371 6.66 18.85 -12.26
C ASN A 371 7.07 19.75 -11.07
N LEU A 372 8.07 19.30 -10.29
CA LEU A 372 8.59 20.09 -9.18
C LEU A 372 9.19 21.41 -9.70
N SER A 373 8.78 22.51 -9.09
CA SER A 373 9.24 23.87 -9.39
C SER A 373 9.49 24.66 -8.10
N PHE A 374 10.54 25.45 -8.09
CA PHE A 374 10.88 26.39 -7.01
C PHE A 374 10.52 27.83 -7.36
N THR A 375 9.75 28.04 -8.40
CA THR A 375 9.30 29.36 -8.83
C THR A 375 8.35 29.98 -7.81
N ALA A 376 8.54 31.26 -7.52
CA ALA A 376 7.66 32.00 -6.63
C ALA A 376 6.23 32.04 -7.17
N LEU A 377 5.28 31.70 -6.32
CA LEU A 377 3.86 31.73 -6.65
C LEU A 377 3.22 33.05 -6.18
N PRO A 378 2.26 33.61 -6.95
CA PRO A 378 1.53 34.78 -6.54
C PRO A 378 0.81 34.60 -5.21
N ASP A 379 0.81 35.63 -4.35
CA ASP A 379 0.15 35.59 -3.03
C ASP A 379 -1.34 35.19 -3.10
N LYS A 380 -2.03 35.57 -4.18
CA LYS A 380 -3.43 35.19 -4.38
C LYS A 380 -3.66 33.68 -4.42
N THR A 381 -2.65 32.90 -4.84
CA THR A 381 -2.70 31.43 -4.92
C THR A 381 -2.85 30.78 -3.53
N PHE A 382 -2.38 31.47 -2.48
CA PHE A 382 -2.49 31.00 -1.09
C PHE A 382 -3.73 31.53 -0.35
N LYS A 383 -4.53 32.42 -0.99
CA LYS A 383 -5.63 33.15 -0.34
C LYS A 383 -6.98 32.41 -0.40
N PHE A 384 -7.02 31.12 -0.12
CA PHE A 384 -8.27 30.41 0.06
C PHE A 384 -8.38 29.82 1.48
N ARG A 385 -9.62 29.58 1.93
CA ARG A 385 -9.89 29.07 3.28
C ARG A 385 -9.52 27.58 3.37
N GLY A 386 -8.87 27.18 4.48
CA GLY A 386 -8.41 25.82 4.70
C GLY A 386 -7.12 25.49 3.91
N ASP A 387 -6.71 24.24 3.98
CA ASP A 387 -5.47 23.75 3.38
C ASP A 387 -5.69 23.11 2.01
N LYS A 388 -6.94 22.83 1.64
CA LYS A 388 -7.32 22.19 0.39
C LYS A 388 -8.45 22.97 -0.32
N MET A 389 -8.30 23.14 -1.63
CA MET A 389 -9.31 23.71 -2.52
C MET A 389 -9.52 22.79 -3.71
N THR A 390 -10.76 22.66 -4.18
CA THR A 390 -11.11 21.93 -5.41
C THR A 390 -11.44 22.90 -6.52
N ALA A 391 -10.79 22.78 -7.66
CA ALA A 391 -11.09 23.59 -8.84
C ALA A 391 -12.50 23.29 -9.37
N ALA A 392 -13.20 24.29 -9.87
CA ALA A 392 -14.59 24.16 -10.32
C ALA A 392 -14.80 23.09 -11.41
N ASN A 393 -13.76 22.84 -12.23
CA ASN A 393 -13.78 21.84 -13.31
C ASN A 393 -13.06 20.54 -12.96
N ALA A 394 -12.75 20.28 -11.70
CA ALA A 394 -11.98 19.11 -11.28
C ALA A 394 -12.67 17.77 -11.63
N THR A 395 -14.00 17.73 -11.60
CA THR A 395 -14.78 16.49 -11.87
C THR A 395 -15.13 16.28 -13.35
N ILE A 396 -14.79 17.23 -14.23
CA ILE A 396 -15.14 17.20 -15.66
C ILE A 396 -13.91 17.24 -16.56
N ARG A 397 -12.79 16.67 -16.12
CA ARG A 397 -11.54 16.63 -16.89
C ARG A 397 -11.64 15.68 -18.08
N PRO A 398 -11.09 16.04 -19.26
CA PRO A 398 -11.07 15.16 -20.43
C PRO A 398 -10.11 13.98 -20.23
N ALA A 399 -10.25 12.95 -21.06
CA ALA A 399 -9.43 11.73 -20.99
C ALA A 399 -7.92 12.01 -21.15
N GLU A 400 -7.55 13.00 -22.00
CA GLU A 400 -6.15 13.40 -22.20
C GLU A 400 -5.49 13.89 -20.91
N PHE A 401 -6.25 14.60 -20.07
CA PHE A 401 -5.78 15.07 -18.77
C PHE A 401 -5.34 13.89 -17.89
N TRP A 402 -6.11 12.82 -17.85
CA TRP A 402 -5.80 11.62 -17.06
C TRP A 402 -4.66 10.81 -17.66
N ARG A 403 -4.61 10.69 -18.99
CA ARG A 403 -3.60 9.89 -19.69
C ARG A 403 -2.17 10.34 -19.38
N GLN A 404 -1.94 11.65 -19.26
CA GLN A 404 -0.60 12.17 -18.94
C GLN A 404 -0.10 11.76 -17.55
N TYR A 405 -1.01 11.61 -16.56
CA TYR A 405 -0.66 11.22 -15.21
C TYR A 405 -0.61 9.70 -15.03
N ARG A 406 -1.26 8.94 -15.89
CA ARG A 406 -1.25 7.47 -15.88
C ARG A 406 -0.07 6.85 -16.66
N ALA A 407 0.87 7.67 -17.14
CA ALA A 407 1.95 7.19 -18.00
C ALA A 407 2.84 6.14 -17.34
N ASN A 408 3.10 6.29 -16.04
CA ASN A 408 3.94 5.36 -15.28
C ASN A 408 3.15 4.24 -14.59
N ASP A 409 1.85 4.44 -14.38
CA ASP A 409 0.95 3.46 -13.78
C ASP A 409 -0.35 3.38 -14.59
N PRO A 410 -0.30 2.72 -15.77
CA PRO A 410 -1.48 2.56 -16.61
C PRO A 410 -2.56 1.74 -15.90
N MET A 411 -3.80 1.96 -16.28
CA MET A 411 -4.91 1.14 -15.78
C MET A 411 -4.72 -0.31 -16.23
N SER A 412 -5.04 -1.27 -15.34
CA SER A 412 -5.12 -2.67 -15.72
C SER A 412 -6.34 -2.92 -16.61
N GLU A 413 -6.39 -4.05 -17.31
CA GLU A 413 -7.56 -4.41 -18.12
C GLU A 413 -8.85 -4.50 -17.30
N SER A 414 -8.76 -4.95 -16.06
CA SER A 414 -9.89 -5.01 -15.15
C SER A 414 -10.33 -3.63 -14.68
N GLU A 415 -9.39 -2.73 -14.45
CA GLU A 415 -9.66 -1.33 -14.11
C GLU A 415 -10.33 -0.59 -15.27
N GLU A 416 -9.87 -0.77 -16.51
CA GLU A 416 -10.47 -0.16 -17.71
C GLU A 416 -11.90 -0.63 -17.95
N ARG A 417 -12.17 -1.93 -17.77
CA ARG A 417 -13.50 -2.51 -17.95
C ARG A 417 -14.48 -2.23 -16.82
N MET A 418 -14.00 -1.65 -15.70
CA MET A 418 -14.82 -1.48 -14.50
C MET A 418 -16.10 -0.66 -14.75
N GLN A 419 -16.04 0.37 -15.57
CA GLN A 419 -17.21 1.20 -15.87
C GLN A 419 -18.30 0.44 -16.62
N GLU A 420 -17.92 -0.41 -17.59
CA GLU A 420 -18.84 -1.27 -18.34
C GLU A 420 -19.49 -2.30 -17.42
N ILE A 421 -18.68 -2.96 -16.59
CA ILE A 421 -19.10 -3.97 -15.64
C ILE A 421 -20.07 -3.41 -14.60
N MET A 422 -19.86 -2.18 -14.15
CA MET A 422 -20.79 -1.53 -13.22
C MET A 422 -22.19 -1.37 -13.83
N GLY A 423 -22.29 -1.10 -15.13
CA GLY A 423 -23.56 -1.08 -15.85
C GLY A 423 -24.28 -2.45 -15.81
N GLN A 424 -23.55 -3.53 -15.97
CA GLN A 424 -24.09 -4.90 -15.93
C GLN A 424 -24.47 -5.34 -14.52
N VAL A 425 -23.58 -5.09 -13.54
CA VAL A 425 -23.81 -5.43 -12.12
C VAL A 425 -25.01 -4.69 -11.53
N GLY A 426 -25.21 -3.43 -11.92
CA GLY A 426 -26.37 -2.64 -11.48
C GLY A 426 -27.72 -3.23 -11.88
N GLN A 427 -27.76 -4.09 -12.90
CA GLN A 427 -28.96 -4.79 -13.35
C GLN A 427 -29.22 -6.12 -12.63
N VAL A 428 -28.26 -6.63 -11.86
CA VAL A 428 -28.41 -7.90 -11.14
C VAL A 428 -29.47 -7.79 -10.06
N LYS A 429 -30.46 -8.71 -10.09
CA LYS A 429 -31.54 -8.73 -9.11
C LYS A 429 -31.01 -8.88 -7.68
N GLY A 430 -31.39 -7.97 -6.80
CA GLY A 430 -30.99 -7.96 -5.40
C GLY A 430 -29.70 -7.13 -5.13
N PHE A 431 -29.03 -6.62 -6.16
CA PHE A 431 -27.81 -5.82 -6.03
C PHE A 431 -28.03 -4.57 -5.16
N ARG A 432 -29.15 -3.85 -5.34
CA ARG A 432 -29.50 -2.69 -4.51
C ARG A 432 -29.63 -3.05 -3.02
N GLY A 433 -30.16 -4.23 -2.71
CA GLY A 433 -30.25 -4.72 -1.33
C GLY A 433 -28.85 -4.98 -0.72
N ILE A 434 -27.94 -5.57 -1.50
CA ILE A 434 -26.55 -5.79 -1.07
C ILE A 434 -25.87 -4.45 -0.83
N LEU A 435 -26.02 -3.50 -1.73
CA LEU A 435 -25.47 -2.14 -1.56
C LEU A 435 -26.02 -1.46 -0.31
N TRP A 436 -27.32 -1.57 -0.06
CA TRP A 436 -27.95 -0.99 1.13
C TRP A 436 -27.37 -1.59 2.42
N VAL A 437 -27.18 -2.92 2.47
CA VAL A 437 -26.54 -3.60 3.59
C VAL A 437 -25.08 -3.14 3.74
N ALA A 438 -24.31 -3.14 2.66
CA ALA A 438 -22.91 -2.69 2.66
C ALA A 438 -22.81 -1.23 3.15
N LYS A 439 -23.66 -0.35 2.66
CA LYS A 439 -23.74 1.06 3.08
C LYS A 439 -24.03 1.15 4.58
N ALA A 440 -25.03 0.43 5.09
CA ALA A 440 -25.37 0.42 6.50
C ALA A 440 -24.21 -0.01 7.40
N PHE A 441 -23.37 -0.98 6.96
CA PHE A 441 -22.18 -1.39 7.70
C PHE A 441 -21.05 -0.36 7.64
N ILE A 442 -20.79 0.22 6.46
CA ILE A 442 -19.72 1.20 6.25
C ILE A 442 -20.02 2.49 7.02
N GLU A 443 -21.23 3.03 6.86
CA GLU A 443 -21.65 4.26 7.51
C GLU A 443 -22.01 4.05 8.98
N ASN A 444 -22.20 2.79 9.38
CA ASN A 444 -22.64 2.39 10.71
C ASN A 444 -24.05 2.91 11.08
N PHE A 445 -24.78 3.41 10.09
CA PHE A 445 -26.14 3.92 10.21
C PHE A 445 -26.98 3.51 8.99
N VAL A 446 -28.29 3.35 9.21
CA VAL A 446 -29.27 3.05 8.18
C VAL A 446 -30.09 4.30 7.92
N GLU A 447 -30.06 4.79 6.70
CA GLU A 447 -30.90 5.89 6.26
C GLU A 447 -32.38 5.48 6.28
N THR A 448 -33.24 6.35 6.79
CA THR A 448 -34.70 6.10 6.86
C THR A 448 -35.41 6.44 5.56
N THR A 449 -34.73 7.04 4.59
CA THR A 449 -35.32 7.33 3.28
C THR A 449 -34.68 6.44 2.20
N THR A 450 -35.50 5.97 1.26
CA THR A 450 -35.07 5.22 0.09
C THR A 450 -35.00 6.07 -1.17
N ASP A 451 -35.40 7.34 -1.09
CA ASP A 451 -35.35 8.28 -2.23
C ASP A 451 -33.95 8.94 -2.31
N PRO A 452 -33.13 8.62 -3.33
CA PRO A 452 -31.79 9.19 -3.46
C PRO A 452 -31.75 10.72 -3.63
N LYS A 453 -32.90 11.32 -4.02
CA LYS A 453 -33.03 12.76 -4.20
C LYS A 453 -33.40 13.53 -2.93
N LYS A 454 -33.90 12.80 -1.93
CA LYS A 454 -34.30 13.36 -0.64
C LYS A 454 -33.40 12.77 0.42
N GLY A 455 -32.30 13.39 0.74
CA GLY A 455 -31.42 12.89 1.80
C GLY A 455 -32.16 12.56 3.09
N SER A 456 -31.70 11.52 3.79
CA SER A 456 -32.28 11.10 5.06
C SER A 456 -32.24 12.25 6.09
N LYS A 457 -33.33 12.48 6.80
CA LYS A 457 -33.41 13.45 7.91
C LYS A 457 -33.06 12.81 9.25
N PHE A 458 -33.22 11.51 9.32
CA PHE A 458 -32.95 10.72 10.52
C PHE A 458 -32.38 9.36 10.12
N ASP A 459 -31.26 8.96 10.73
CA ASP A 459 -30.62 7.69 10.50
C ASP A 459 -30.69 6.80 11.74
N VAL A 460 -30.95 5.51 11.53
CA VAL A 460 -31.03 4.51 12.61
C VAL A 460 -29.67 3.85 12.78
N GLY A 461 -29.17 3.76 14.00
CA GLY A 461 -27.88 3.15 14.31
C GLY A 461 -27.37 3.58 15.69
N PRO A 462 -26.14 3.24 16.04
CA PRO A 462 -25.09 2.60 15.21
C PRO A 462 -25.33 1.10 15.02
N VAL A 463 -25.15 0.62 13.78
CA VAL A 463 -25.42 -0.78 13.37
C VAL A 463 -24.51 -1.77 14.09
N ASN A 464 -23.24 -1.42 14.26
CA ASN A 464 -22.22 -2.28 14.89
C ASN A 464 -22.48 -2.54 16.39
N THR A 465 -23.31 -1.74 17.04
CA THR A 465 -23.63 -1.89 18.47
C THR A 465 -25.10 -2.26 18.69
N THR A 466 -25.89 -2.40 17.62
CA THR A 466 -27.29 -2.81 17.71
C THR A 466 -27.42 -4.19 18.36
N PHE A 467 -26.52 -5.11 17.98
CA PHE A 467 -26.39 -6.41 18.61
C PHE A 467 -24.97 -6.57 19.11
N SER A 468 -24.79 -6.75 20.39
CA SER A 468 -23.51 -7.07 20.99
C SER A 468 -23.66 -8.20 22.01
N TYR A 469 -22.64 -9.03 22.06
CA TYR A 469 -22.53 -10.10 23.05
C TYR A 469 -21.23 -9.91 23.81
N ASN A 470 -21.35 -9.87 25.13
CA ASN A 470 -20.22 -9.81 26.03
C ASN A 470 -20.34 -10.99 27.01
N PHE A 471 -19.25 -11.66 27.29
CA PHE A 471 -19.23 -12.81 28.18
C PHE A 471 -19.70 -12.50 29.61
N VAL A 472 -19.58 -11.23 30.04
CA VAL A 472 -19.99 -10.79 31.40
C VAL A 472 -21.46 -10.39 31.41
N ASP A 473 -21.92 -9.60 30.43
CA ASP A 473 -23.25 -9.00 30.41
C ASP A 473 -24.25 -9.79 29.55
N GLY A 474 -23.80 -10.80 28.82
CA GLY A 474 -24.64 -11.56 27.88
C GLY A 474 -25.00 -10.79 26.62
N PHE A 475 -26.21 -11.02 26.12
CA PHE A 475 -26.76 -10.32 24.95
C PHE A 475 -27.18 -8.90 25.29
N ARG A 476 -26.71 -7.95 24.50
CA ARG A 476 -27.14 -6.54 24.58
C ARG A 476 -27.76 -6.11 23.25
N LEU A 477 -28.96 -5.58 23.32
CA LEU A 477 -29.66 -4.94 22.22
C LEU A 477 -29.65 -3.43 22.44
N ARG A 478 -29.27 -2.67 21.42
CA ARG A 478 -29.28 -1.21 21.45
C ARG A 478 -30.08 -0.67 20.27
N ALA A 479 -31.09 0.15 20.56
CA ALA A 479 -31.81 0.89 19.54
C ALA A 479 -31.48 2.38 19.65
N GLY A 480 -31.15 3.02 18.53
CA GLY A 480 -30.79 4.42 18.53
C GLY A 480 -30.80 5.03 17.13
N GLY A 481 -30.46 6.31 17.08
CA GLY A 481 -30.38 7.03 15.84
C GLY A 481 -29.83 8.44 16.01
N GLN A 482 -29.73 9.13 14.89
CA GLN A 482 -29.22 10.49 14.81
C GLN A 482 -30.01 11.31 13.79
N THR A 483 -30.10 12.62 14.01
CA THR A 483 -30.54 13.54 12.96
C THR A 483 -29.42 13.86 12.02
N THR A 484 -29.75 14.22 10.78
CA THR A 484 -28.75 14.55 9.73
C THR A 484 -28.79 16.02 9.35
N ALA A 485 -27.83 16.48 8.58
CA ALA A 485 -27.79 17.84 8.04
C ALA A 485 -29.03 18.18 7.17
N ASN A 486 -29.69 17.16 6.62
CA ASN A 486 -30.97 17.35 5.86
C ASN A 486 -32.16 17.71 6.72
N LEU A 487 -32.07 17.48 8.03
CA LEU A 487 -33.06 17.98 8.99
C LEU A 487 -32.70 19.40 9.44
N ASN A 488 -31.46 19.58 9.89
CA ASN A 488 -30.94 20.89 10.29
C ASN A 488 -29.39 20.89 10.11
N PRO A 489 -28.83 21.84 9.33
CA PRO A 489 -27.40 21.86 9.07
C PRO A 489 -26.50 22.26 10.26
N HIS A 490 -27.13 22.80 11.32
CA HIS A 490 -26.40 23.33 12.47
C HIS A 490 -26.70 22.62 13.80
N LEU A 491 -27.73 21.74 13.84
CA LEU A 491 -28.17 21.11 15.07
C LEU A 491 -28.36 19.60 14.85
N PHE A 492 -27.57 18.81 15.59
CA PHE A 492 -27.58 17.35 15.49
C PHE A 492 -27.94 16.75 16.84
N PHE A 493 -28.94 15.85 16.83
CA PHE A 493 -29.29 15.04 17.98
C PHE A 493 -28.89 13.59 17.72
N ARG A 494 -28.32 12.96 18.73
CA ARG A 494 -28.00 11.53 18.72
C ARG A 494 -28.49 10.94 20.06
N GLY A 495 -29.24 9.85 19.98
CA GLY A 495 -29.74 9.15 21.15
C GLY A 495 -29.84 7.66 20.94
N TYR A 496 -29.83 6.91 22.05
CA TYR A 496 -29.97 5.44 22.05
C TYR A 496 -30.53 4.95 23.38
N VAL A 497 -31.19 3.78 23.33
CA VAL A 497 -31.76 3.07 24.48
C VAL A 497 -31.14 1.68 24.56
#